data_642609957037428c6115e3de145776d3
#
_entry.id   642609957037428c6115e3de145776d3
#
_cell.length_a   1.000
_cell.length_b   1.000
_cell.length_c   1.000
_cell.angle_alpha   90.00
_cell.angle_beta   90.00
_cell.angle_gamma   90.00
#
_symmetry.space_group_name_H-M   'P 1'
#
loop_
_entity.id
_entity.type
_entity.pdbx_description
1 polymer ?
#
loop_
_entity_poly.entity_id
_entity_poly.type
_entity_poly.pdbx_seq_one_letter_code
_entity_poly.pdbx_strand_id
1 'polypeptide(L)'
;MTSISLSVILLAKDKKNRLDRNNTLNSLKAFSLDSQQVKDLNLSVSLASSNLQLVKKVKITDEEDKFCCLLLSNTTKKLYNSALYLFKKQYKLNRTILSDQTLNKIMRNNKLFPQYTKIYRDLPAKVSRNILQLFFQNVKSFLALKQSEKLTDAQKRRVKLPKYYVQHGLTVVIFDNQALYKKAFDKEGVLQLSGTDLKIKRERFPEIKDFSQIDQVRIVPSSRNDKNKKLSDLLDDPHFHFTVEIVYSLPLSEARKNNHSLHILHETVPAKEIQGKYTKPKEQIAEIYGTKEFMQSVAGIDQNLDQLSVGLITDEAGTSAFNYDIKYLKSVNQYWNKKKAELQAEISYQKELLSNLKDRNNYNYGKVKDLSYYQSFLTDYTVSQLIRDTEILIKKLENKVKRLTTKRNQKVDNYTHQLSRKLINHLSQLGVRNVIYGKNVNLKQEINLGKVNNQNFVQIPFNQLIERLRYKAQLAGMNFMTVEESYTSKTSFLDREKLHHYKNNQPQKGYTFLGQRFKRSLFRSQLGYVIHADINASFNIIRKVSGNEIYNYVDLGSIRGSSPKRMRIALQ
;
A
#
# COMPACT_ATOMS: atom_id res chain seq x y z
N MET A 1 -1.14 13.04 -17.40
CA MET A 1 -0.29 13.01 -16.18
C MET A 1 -0.81 11.94 -15.25
N THR A 2 -0.47 10.71 -15.55
CA THR A 2 -1.13 9.56 -14.95
C THR A 2 -0.05 8.61 -14.48
N SER A 3 -0.03 8.40 -13.19
CA SER A 3 0.73 7.35 -12.47
C SER A 3 2.25 7.26 -12.73
N ILE A 4 2.92 8.37 -12.91
CA ILE A 4 4.26 8.44 -12.37
C ILE A 4 4.03 8.34 -10.88
N SER A 5 4.39 7.18 -10.35
CA SER A 5 4.04 6.77 -9.01
C SER A 5 4.37 7.86 -8.00
N LEU A 6 3.66 7.88 -6.88
CA LEU A 6 3.96 8.74 -5.73
C LEU A 6 5.46 8.79 -5.38
N SER A 7 6.24 7.77 -5.75
CA SER A 7 7.70 7.70 -5.62
C SER A 7 8.45 8.78 -6.39
N VAL A 8 8.05 9.08 -7.62
CA VAL A 8 8.70 10.14 -8.43
C VAL A 8 8.29 11.53 -7.91
N ILE A 9 7.05 11.67 -7.40
CA ILE A 9 6.59 12.94 -6.81
C ILE A 9 7.25 13.17 -5.44
N LEU A 10 7.59 12.14 -4.68
CA LEU A 10 8.33 12.24 -3.42
C LEU A 10 9.81 12.59 -3.67
N LEU A 11 10.43 12.06 -4.72
CA LEU A 11 11.80 12.42 -5.14
C LEU A 11 11.89 13.87 -5.66
N ALA A 12 10.81 14.42 -6.21
CA ALA A 12 10.77 15.79 -6.72
C ALA A 12 10.68 16.88 -5.63
N LYS A 13 10.57 16.52 -4.35
CA LYS A 13 10.46 17.49 -3.23
C LYS A 13 11.76 17.81 -2.52
N ASP A 14 12.85 17.13 -2.83
CA ASP A 14 14.14 17.43 -2.20
C ASP A 14 14.84 18.62 -2.87
N LYS A 15 14.66 19.80 -2.25
CA LYS A 15 15.24 21.06 -2.70
C LYS A 15 16.77 21.15 -2.54
N LYS A 16 17.40 20.19 -1.89
CA LYS A 16 18.84 20.24 -1.57
C LYS A 16 19.75 19.71 -2.68
N ASN A 17 19.25 18.92 -3.61
CA ASN A 17 20.07 18.33 -4.66
C ASN A 17 19.57 18.70 -6.08
N ARG A 18 19.79 19.94 -6.50
CA ARG A 18 19.62 20.33 -7.91
C ARG A 18 20.48 19.50 -8.86
N LEU A 19 21.64 19.02 -8.43
CA LEU A 19 22.50 18.11 -9.20
C LEU A 19 21.85 16.73 -9.36
N ASP A 20 21.28 16.15 -8.30
CA ASP A 20 20.60 14.84 -8.38
C ASP A 20 19.29 14.93 -9.18
N ARG A 21 18.61 16.08 -9.18
CA ARG A 21 17.46 16.31 -10.05
C ARG A 21 17.81 16.28 -11.53
N ASN A 22 18.90 16.92 -11.90
CA ASN A 22 19.37 16.90 -13.27
C ASN A 22 19.89 15.52 -13.65
N ASN A 23 20.54 14.79 -12.75
CA ASN A 23 20.97 13.42 -12.97
C ASN A 23 19.80 12.44 -13.02
N THR A 24 18.75 12.61 -12.20
CA THR A 24 17.52 11.80 -12.26
C THR A 24 16.67 12.14 -13.49
N LEU A 25 16.58 13.40 -13.87
CA LEU A 25 15.91 13.84 -15.11
C LEU A 25 16.73 13.43 -16.36
N ASN A 26 18.05 13.49 -16.27
CA ASN A 26 18.94 13.01 -17.35
C ASN A 26 18.99 11.48 -17.41
N SER A 27 18.84 10.77 -16.27
CA SER A 27 18.63 9.32 -16.26
C SER A 27 17.28 8.94 -16.87
N LEU A 28 16.22 9.69 -16.57
CA LEU A 28 14.90 9.49 -17.18
C LEU A 28 14.91 9.90 -18.67
N LYS A 29 15.74 10.85 -19.07
CA LYS A 29 15.96 11.23 -20.48
C LYS A 29 16.91 10.29 -21.21
N ALA A 30 17.83 9.65 -20.52
CA ALA A 30 18.70 8.60 -21.09
C ALA A 30 17.94 7.26 -21.27
N PHE A 31 16.90 7.02 -20.48
CA PHE A 31 15.84 6.07 -20.78
C PHE A 31 14.77 6.76 -21.64
N SER A 32 15.16 7.35 -22.78
CA SER A 32 14.24 8.03 -23.70
C SER A 32 13.33 7.03 -24.43
N LEU A 33 12.61 6.24 -23.64
CA LEU A 33 11.32 5.73 -24.06
C LEU A 33 10.51 6.98 -24.39
N ASP A 34 10.10 7.12 -25.63
CA ASP A 34 9.06 8.06 -25.98
C ASP A 34 7.99 7.99 -24.88
N SER A 35 7.59 9.15 -24.38
CA SER A 35 6.60 9.23 -23.28
C SER A 35 5.32 8.42 -23.59
N GLN A 36 5.07 8.17 -24.87
CA GLN A 36 4.00 7.31 -25.36
C GLN A 36 4.35 5.81 -25.19
N GLN A 37 5.58 5.38 -25.41
CA GLN A 37 5.99 3.98 -25.26
C GLN A 37 6.08 3.55 -23.79
N VAL A 38 6.50 4.44 -22.89
CA VAL A 38 6.42 4.20 -21.43
C VAL A 38 4.98 4.10 -20.98
N LYS A 39 4.08 4.92 -21.55
CA LYS A 39 2.63 4.84 -21.30
C LYS A 39 2.03 3.55 -21.86
N ASP A 40 2.49 3.10 -23.01
CA ASP A 40 1.96 1.93 -23.70
C ASP A 40 2.37 0.63 -23.05
N LEU A 41 3.59 0.55 -22.51
CA LEU A 41 4.08 -0.61 -21.78
C LEU A 41 3.63 -0.62 -20.31
N ASN A 42 3.09 0.49 -19.77
CA ASN A 42 2.87 0.67 -18.33
C ASN A 42 4.09 0.20 -17.50
N LEU A 43 5.27 0.38 -18.06
CA LEU A 43 6.53 -0.03 -17.46
C LEU A 43 6.89 0.97 -16.35
N SER A 44 6.95 0.54 -15.11
CA SER A 44 7.57 1.32 -14.05
C SER A 44 8.89 0.70 -13.66
N VAL A 45 9.97 1.31 -14.10
CA VAL A 45 11.32 0.96 -13.64
C VAL A 45 11.62 1.75 -12.38
N SER A 46 11.85 1.05 -11.28
CA SER A 46 12.44 1.68 -10.10
C SER A 46 13.95 1.67 -10.29
N LEU A 47 14.49 2.76 -10.82
CA LEU A 47 15.93 3.00 -10.74
C LEU A 47 16.31 2.98 -9.25
N ALA A 48 17.41 2.32 -8.93
CA ALA A 48 17.93 2.30 -7.57
C ALA A 48 18.19 3.75 -7.15
N SER A 49 17.31 4.32 -6.33
CA SER A 49 17.61 5.59 -5.68
C SER A 49 18.87 5.40 -4.85
N SER A 50 19.77 6.37 -4.86
CA SER A 50 20.98 6.34 -4.03
C SER A 50 20.65 6.19 -2.53
N ASN A 51 19.44 6.56 -2.13
CA ASN A 51 18.92 6.49 -0.76
C ASN A 51 17.65 5.66 -0.69
N LEU A 52 17.56 4.82 0.33
CA LEU A 52 16.37 4.06 0.67
C LEU A 52 15.65 4.71 1.86
N GLN A 53 14.35 5.02 1.68
CA GLN A 53 13.52 5.52 2.77
C GLN A 53 12.93 4.37 3.58
N LEU A 54 13.18 4.38 4.88
CA LEU A 54 12.79 3.37 5.85
C LEU A 54 11.89 3.97 6.94
N VAL A 55 11.21 3.11 7.69
CA VAL A 55 10.37 3.52 8.83
C VAL A 55 10.71 2.66 10.04
N LYS A 56 11.20 3.31 11.10
CA LYS A 56 11.34 2.70 12.41
C LYS A 56 10.11 3.00 13.25
N LYS A 57 9.54 1.95 13.86
CA LYS A 57 8.36 2.06 14.73
C LYS A 57 8.77 1.90 16.19
N VAL A 58 8.41 2.88 17.00
CA VAL A 58 8.65 2.90 18.45
C VAL A 58 7.30 3.03 19.16
N LYS A 59 6.92 2.03 19.95
CA LYS A 59 5.66 2.06 20.70
C LYS A 59 5.81 2.96 21.93
N ILE A 60 4.86 3.83 22.19
CA ILE A 60 4.78 4.65 23.40
C ILE A 60 4.10 3.83 24.48
N THR A 61 4.80 3.65 25.60
CA THR A 61 4.34 2.86 26.76
C THR A 61 4.10 3.71 27.99
N ASP A 62 4.83 4.81 28.13
CA ASP A 62 4.68 5.77 29.23
C ASP A 62 3.34 6.49 29.17
N GLU A 63 2.72 6.74 30.33
CA GLU A 63 1.39 7.31 30.41
C GLU A 63 1.35 8.82 30.16
N GLU A 64 2.38 9.55 30.62
CA GLU A 64 2.51 10.99 30.35
C GLU A 64 2.73 11.23 28.88
N ASP A 65 3.62 10.43 28.27
CA ASP A 65 3.86 10.45 26.82
C ASP A 65 2.59 10.10 26.02
N LYS A 66 1.80 9.11 26.48
CA LYS A 66 0.50 8.77 25.86
C LYS A 66 -0.48 9.94 25.94
N PHE A 67 -0.54 10.61 27.09
CA PHE A 67 -1.40 11.76 27.29
C PHE A 67 -0.99 12.92 26.38
N CYS A 68 0.29 13.23 26.31
CA CYS A 68 0.84 14.22 25.37
C CYS A 68 0.46 13.89 23.92
N CYS A 69 0.66 12.66 23.47
CA CYS A 69 0.27 12.19 22.14
C CYS A 69 -1.24 12.32 21.89
N LEU A 70 -2.05 12.06 22.90
CA LEU A 70 -3.52 12.18 22.84
C LEU A 70 -3.95 13.62 22.61
N LEU A 71 -3.39 14.56 23.37
CA LEU A 71 -3.66 15.99 23.23
C LEU A 71 -3.26 16.50 21.86
N LEU A 72 -2.06 16.18 21.40
CA LEU A 72 -1.57 16.55 20.07
C LEU A 72 -2.47 16.00 18.96
N SER A 73 -2.81 14.72 19.01
CA SER A 73 -3.66 14.07 18.02
C SER A 73 -5.07 14.65 17.97
N ASN A 74 -5.65 14.97 19.13
CA ASN A 74 -6.96 15.61 19.24
C ASN A 74 -6.94 17.06 18.71
N THR A 75 -5.93 17.85 19.07
CA THR A 75 -5.79 19.24 18.59
C THR A 75 -5.54 19.27 17.08
N THR A 76 -4.72 18.36 16.56
CA THR A 76 -4.51 18.16 15.12
C THR A 76 -5.81 17.83 14.38
N LYS A 77 -6.64 16.96 14.96
CA LYS A 77 -7.99 16.66 14.44
C LYS A 77 -8.88 17.91 14.41
N LYS A 78 -8.89 18.71 15.49
CA LYS A 78 -9.67 19.95 15.54
C LYS A 78 -9.24 20.91 14.45
N LEU A 79 -7.92 21.07 14.23
CA LEU A 79 -7.37 21.91 13.17
C LEU A 79 -7.81 21.44 11.77
N TYR A 80 -7.69 20.13 11.50
CA TYR A 80 -8.14 19.55 10.23
C TYR A 80 -9.64 19.79 9.99
N ASN A 81 -10.49 19.55 11.00
CA ASN A 81 -11.93 19.75 10.91
C ASN A 81 -12.30 21.22 10.69
N SER A 82 -11.59 22.15 11.33
CA SER A 82 -11.78 23.59 11.13
C SER A 82 -11.42 24.03 9.71
N ALA A 83 -10.31 23.51 9.18
CA ALA A 83 -9.90 23.75 7.81
C ALA A 83 -10.94 23.22 6.79
N LEU A 84 -11.46 22.02 7.05
CA LEU A 84 -12.51 21.42 6.22
C LEU A 84 -13.83 22.20 6.30
N TYR A 85 -14.18 22.73 7.46
CA TYR A 85 -15.37 23.57 7.63
C TYR A 85 -15.27 24.85 6.80
N LEU A 86 -14.16 25.58 6.94
CA LEU A 86 -13.92 26.81 6.17
C LEU A 86 -13.91 26.54 4.66
N PHE A 87 -13.24 25.48 4.25
CA PHE A 87 -13.22 25.07 2.86
C PHE A 87 -14.64 24.77 2.32
N LYS A 88 -15.43 23.98 3.04
CA LYS A 88 -16.80 23.65 2.64
C LYS A 88 -17.70 24.88 2.57
N LYS A 89 -17.55 25.79 3.53
CA LYS A 89 -18.31 27.06 3.57
C LYS A 89 -18.01 27.89 2.33
N GLN A 90 -16.74 28.09 2.03
CA GLN A 90 -16.29 28.87 0.85
C GLN A 90 -16.69 28.19 -0.46
N TYR A 91 -16.49 26.88 -0.58
CA TYR A 91 -16.83 26.10 -1.77
C TYR A 91 -18.35 26.10 -2.05
N LYS A 92 -19.18 26.10 -1.00
CA LYS A 92 -20.65 26.22 -1.17
C LYS A 92 -21.07 27.61 -1.66
N LEU A 93 -20.44 28.67 -1.12
CA LEU A 93 -20.80 30.05 -1.44
C LEU A 93 -20.40 30.43 -2.87
N ASN A 94 -19.14 30.23 -3.23
CA ASN A 94 -18.57 30.84 -4.44
C ASN A 94 -17.99 29.81 -5.42
N ARG A 95 -18.08 28.51 -5.13
CA ARG A 95 -17.40 27.44 -5.89
C ARG A 95 -15.89 27.64 -6.04
N THR A 96 -15.31 28.58 -5.27
CA THR A 96 -13.87 28.87 -5.28
C THR A 96 -13.14 27.95 -4.31
N ILE A 97 -11.92 27.61 -4.68
CA ILE A 97 -11.02 26.77 -3.89
C ILE A 97 -9.99 27.68 -3.26
N LEU A 98 -9.98 27.74 -1.92
CA LEU A 98 -8.93 28.44 -1.19
C LEU A 98 -7.58 27.78 -1.49
N SER A 99 -6.56 28.60 -1.76
CA SER A 99 -5.19 28.10 -1.89
C SER A 99 -4.63 27.66 -0.53
N ASP A 100 -3.62 26.80 -0.54
CA ASP A 100 -2.90 26.37 0.67
C ASP A 100 -2.39 27.58 1.47
N GLN A 101 -1.76 28.52 0.77
CA GLN A 101 -1.23 29.74 1.38
C GLN A 101 -2.33 30.61 2.00
N THR A 102 -3.45 30.76 1.31
CA THR A 102 -4.58 31.58 1.80
C THR A 102 -5.21 30.95 3.03
N LEU A 103 -5.47 29.63 3.03
CA LEU A 103 -6.03 28.96 4.20
C LEU A 103 -5.07 29.00 5.39
N ASN A 104 -3.78 28.78 5.16
CA ASN A 104 -2.77 28.88 6.20
C ASN A 104 -2.73 30.29 6.82
N LYS A 105 -2.81 31.34 6.00
CA LYS A 105 -2.87 32.73 6.46
C LYS A 105 -4.15 32.99 7.30
N ILE A 106 -5.29 32.51 6.82
CA ILE A 106 -6.57 32.64 7.54
C ILE A 106 -6.49 31.91 8.89
N MET A 107 -6.04 30.67 8.93
CA MET A 107 -5.99 29.87 10.17
C MET A 107 -4.99 30.44 11.18
N ARG A 108 -3.86 31.02 10.70
CA ARG A 108 -2.83 31.59 11.55
C ARG A 108 -3.24 32.91 12.21
N ASN A 109 -4.04 33.72 11.53
CA ASN A 109 -4.40 35.06 12.00
C ASN A 109 -5.82 35.44 11.54
N ASN A 110 -6.83 34.82 12.15
CA ASN A 110 -8.23 35.07 11.82
C ASN A 110 -8.91 35.88 12.93
N LYS A 111 -9.23 37.16 12.63
CA LYS A 111 -9.95 38.02 13.55
C LYS A 111 -11.43 37.65 13.70
N LEU A 112 -12.05 37.12 12.63
CA LEU A 112 -13.47 36.72 12.62
C LEU A 112 -13.73 35.41 13.36
N PHE A 113 -12.73 34.52 13.40
CA PHE A 113 -12.84 33.22 14.03
C PHE A 113 -11.62 32.95 14.93
N PRO A 114 -11.48 33.67 16.06
CA PRO A 114 -10.31 33.58 16.93
C PRO A 114 -10.08 32.17 17.49
N GLN A 115 -11.16 31.37 17.63
CA GLN A 115 -11.07 29.97 18.07
C GLN A 115 -10.22 29.11 17.10
N TYR A 116 -10.24 29.38 15.79
CA TYR A 116 -9.42 28.62 14.84
C TYR A 116 -7.95 29.03 14.92
N THR A 117 -7.69 30.31 15.16
CA THR A 117 -6.33 30.81 15.41
C THR A 117 -5.76 30.21 16.69
N LYS A 118 -6.56 30.08 17.75
CA LYS A 118 -6.14 29.40 18.98
C LYS A 118 -5.75 27.95 18.69
N ILE A 119 -6.62 27.16 18.05
CA ILE A 119 -6.32 25.76 17.69
C ILE A 119 -5.03 25.65 16.85
N TYR A 120 -4.79 26.58 15.92
CA TYR A 120 -3.58 26.61 15.13
C TYR A 120 -2.32 26.87 15.97
N ARG A 121 -2.43 27.75 16.99
CA ARG A 121 -1.31 28.14 17.87
C ARG A 121 -1.07 27.14 19.00
N ASP A 122 -2.08 26.34 19.37
CA ASP A 122 -1.95 25.26 20.35
C ASP A 122 -1.07 24.09 19.85
N LEU A 123 -0.69 24.10 18.59
CA LEU A 123 0.25 23.16 17.98
C LEU A 123 1.54 23.87 17.57
N PRO A 124 2.68 23.15 17.54
CA PRO A 124 3.90 23.69 16.94
C PRO A 124 3.62 24.16 15.51
N ALA A 125 4.12 25.34 15.15
CA ALA A 125 3.77 25.99 13.87
C ALA A 125 4.02 25.12 12.62
N LYS A 126 5.07 24.29 12.66
CA LYS A 126 5.38 23.34 11.58
C LYS A 126 4.37 22.19 11.52
N VAL A 127 3.94 21.69 12.67
CA VAL A 127 2.89 20.65 12.76
C VAL A 127 1.59 21.18 12.18
N SER A 128 1.17 22.39 12.60
CA SER A 128 -0.04 23.04 12.07
C SER A 128 0.00 23.17 10.55
N ARG A 129 1.15 23.61 10.02
CA ARG A 129 1.36 23.71 8.57
C ARG A 129 1.28 22.36 7.86
N ASN A 130 1.91 21.33 8.42
CA ASN A 130 1.93 19.98 7.84
C ASN A 130 0.52 19.38 7.77
N ILE A 131 -0.33 19.63 8.77
CA ILE A 131 -1.72 19.18 8.76
C ILE A 131 -2.57 19.91 7.72
N LEU A 132 -2.36 21.22 7.54
CA LEU A 132 -3.03 21.95 6.47
C LEU A 132 -2.58 21.48 5.09
N GLN A 133 -1.29 21.16 4.91
CA GLN A 133 -0.80 20.57 3.67
C GLN A 133 -1.44 19.19 3.40
N LEU A 134 -1.56 18.33 4.42
CA LEU A 134 -2.25 17.04 4.31
C LEU A 134 -3.72 17.24 3.90
N PHE A 135 -4.40 18.21 4.53
CA PHE A 135 -5.76 18.57 4.15
C PHE A 135 -5.85 18.95 2.67
N PHE A 136 -4.96 19.80 2.18
CA PHE A 136 -4.92 20.21 0.78
C PHE A 136 -4.63 19.07 -0.18
N GLN A 137 -3.75 18.15 0.18
CA GLN A 137 -3.50 16.94 -0.61
C GLN A 137 -4.79 16.11 -0.77
N ASN A 138 -5.58 15.97 0.30
CA ASN A 138 -6.86 15.27 0.25
C ASN A 138 -7.88 15.99 -0.65
N VAL A 139 -7.95 17.32 -0.60
CA VAL A 139 -8.81 18.14 -1.48
C VAL A 139 -8.36 18.03 -2.93
N LYS A 140 -7.07 18.15 -3.22
CA LYS A 140 -6.51 17.98 -4.57
C LYS A 140 -6.84 16.60 -5.14
N SER A 141 -6.71 15.55 -4.34
CA SER A 141 -7.07 14.18 -4.74
C SER A 141 -8.57 14.06 -5.07
N PHE A 142 -9.42 14.68 -4.27
CA PHE A 142 -10.86 14.73 -4.55
C PHE A 142 -11.15 15.41 -5.90
N LEU A 143 -10.55 16.57 -6.15
CA LEU A 143 -10.76 17.32 -7.39
C LEU A 143 -10.23 16.57 -8.61
N ALA A 144 -9.02 16.00 -8.51
CA ALA A 144 -8.44 15.18 -9.57
C ALA A 144 -9.33 13.98 -9.94
N LEU A 145 -9.93 13.32 -8.95
CA LEU A 145 -10.87 12.23 -9.19
C LEU A 145 -12.17 12.73 -9.84
N LYS A 146 -12.69 13.90 -9.44
CA LYS A 146 -13.89 14.49 -10.06
C LYS A 146 -13.66 14.88 -11.53
N GLN A 147 -12.47 15.32 -11.87
CA GLN A 147 -12.09 15.77 -13.23
C GLN A 147 -11.52 14.64 -14.09
N SER A 148 -11.30 13.46 -13.52
CA SER A 148 -10.67 12.35 -14.23
C SER A 148 -11.55 11.86 -15.40
N GLU A 149 -11.00 11.85 -16.60
CA GLU A 149 -11.63 11.25 -17.79
C GLU A 149 -11.72 9.71 -17.70
N LYS A 150 -10.95 9.10 -16.82
CA LYS A 150 -10.92 7.64 -16.61
C LYS A 150 -12.11 7.12 -15.80
N LEU A 151 -12.86 7.99 -15.14
CA LEU A 151 -14.01 7.63 -14.31
C LEU A 151 -15.30 7.89 -15.06
N THR A 152 -16.22 6.92 -15.01
CA THR A 152 -17.58 7.10 -15.50
C THR A 152 -18.33 8.13 -14.64
N ASP A 153 -19.39 8.73 -15.16
CA ASP A 153 -20.18 9.71 -14.41
C ASP A 153 -20.79 9.11 -13.13
N ALA A 154 -21.20 7.84 -13.18
CA ALA A 154 -21.67 7.12 -12.00
C ALA A 154 -20.56 6.99 -10.93
N GLN A 155 -19.31 6.73 -11.32
CA GLN A 155 -18.15 6.68 -10.43
C GLN A 155 -17.81 8.09 -9.90
N LYS A 156 -17.83 9.12 -10.75
CA LYS A 156 -17.62 10.53 -10.34
C LYS A 156 -18.65 10.99 -9.31
N ARG A 157 -19.92 10.57 -9.43
CA ARG A 157 -20.98 10.89 -8.44
C ARG A 157 -20.68 10.30 -7.06
N ARG A 158 -20.02 9.13 -7.00
CA ARG A 158 -19.62 8.47 -5.72
C ARG A 158 -18.42 9.12 -5.05
N VAL A 159 -17.60 9.89 -5.78
CA VAL A 159 -16.47 10.64 -5.21
C VAL A 159 -17.01 11.78 -4.33
N LYS A 160 -16.72 11.72 -3.02
CA LYS A 160 -17.21 12.69 -2.03
C LYS A 160 -16.04 13.47 -1.44
N LEU A 161 -16.30 14.70 -1.03
CA LEU A 161 -15.37 15.50 -0.23
C LEU A 161 -14.92 14.72 1.02
N PRO A 162 -13.71 15.00 1.53
CA PRO A 162 -13.26 14.45 2.81
C PRO A 162 -14.33 14.64 3.90
N LYS A 163 -14.46 13.62 4.77
CA LYS A 163 -15.38 13.68 5.90
C LYS A 163 -14.67 14.32 7.10
N TYR A 164 -15.45 14.91 8.00
CA TYR A 164 -14.96 15.31 9.31
C TYR A 164 -14.49 14.09 10.11
N TYR A 165 -13.41 14.26 10.85
CA TYR A 165 -13.10 13.32 11.92
C TYR A 165 -14.19 13.42 12.99
N VAL A 166 -14.56 12.27 13.56
CA VAL A 166 -15.59 12.20 14.60
C VAL A 166 -15.13 12.90 15.90
N GLN A 167 -16.08 13.26 16.75
CA GLN A 167 -15.83 14.06 17.95
C GLN A 167 -14.68 13.51 18.83
N HIS A 168 -14.66 12.21 19.09
CA HIS A 168 -13.64 11.54 19.88
C HIS A 168 -12.60 10.78 19.00
N GLY A 169 -12.58 11.03 17.70
CA GLY A 169 -11.59 10.45 16.80
C GLY A 169 -10.22 11.08 16.97
N LEU A 170 -9.21 10.35 16.57
CA LEU A 170 -7.80 10.75 16.57
C LEU A 170 -7.24 10.78 15.16
N THR A 171 -6.21 11.59 14.94
CA THR A 171 -5.50 11.66 13.65
C THR A 171 -4.00 11.54 13.86
N VAL A 172 -3.29 11.31 12.78
CA VAL A 172 -1.82 11.28 12.79
C VAL A 172 -1.29 12.69 12.96
N VAL A 173 -0.29 12.85 13.84
CA VAL A 173 0.48 14.09 13.99
C VAL A 173 1.78 13.94 13.22
N ILE A 174 2.16 14.94 12.44
CA ILE A 174 3.34 14.90 11.55
C ILE A 174 4.30 16.02 11.92
N PHE A 175 5.51 15.63 12.30
CA PHE A 175 6.66 16.50 12.52
C PHE A 175 7.63 16.32 11.37
N ASP A 176 7.91 17.39 10.61
CA ASP A 176 9.02 17.38 9.64
C ASP A 176 10.38 17.51 10.36
N ASN A 177 11.46 17.36 9.65
CA ASN A 177 12.82 17.49 10.20
C ASN A 177 13.02 18.84 10.93
N GLN A 178 12.39 19.94 10.46
CA GLN A 178 12.50 21.26 11.07
C GLN A 178 11.70 21.40 12.38
N ALA A 179 10.83 20.45 12.68
CA ALA A 179 10.07 20.38 13.93
C ALA A 179 10.70 19.44 14.95
N LEU A 180 11.98 19.12 14.80
CA LEU A 180 12.77 18.26 15.69
C LEU A 180 13.97 19.04 16.24
N TYR A 181 14.36 18.76 17.48
CA TYR A 181 15.50 19.40 18.10
C TYR A 181 16.81 18.67 17.78
N LYS A 182 17.57 19.18 16.82
CA LYS A 182 18.88 18.62 16.44
C LYS A 182 19.87 18.56 17.61
N LYS A 183 19.93 19.63 18.45
CA LYS A 183 20.83 19.67 19.60
C LYS A 183 20.59 18.54 20.59
N ALA A 184 19.31 18.19 20.85
CA ALA A 184 18.96 17.09 21.74
C ALA A 184 19.39 15.75 21.14
N PHE A 185 19.24 15.57 19.83
CA PHE A 185 19.68 14.36 19.15
C PHE A 185 21.20 14.18 19.19
N ASP A 186 21.96 15.25 18.87
CA ASP A 186 23.43 15.19 18.76
C ASP A 186 24.12 15.13 20.14
N LYS A 187 23.60 15.87 21.17
CA LYS A 187 24.24 16.01 22.47
C LYS A 187 23.68 15.06 23.54
N GLU A 188 22.36 14.87 23.57
CA GLU A 188 21.68 14.10 24.62
C GLU A 188 21.32 12.68 24.16
N GLY A 189 21.50 12.37 22.89
CA GLY A 189 21.12 11.05 22.33
C GLY A 189 19.60 10.80 22.36
N VAL A 190 18.78 11.85 22.28
CA VAL A 190 17.33 11.76 22.31
C VAL A 190 16.69 12.46 21.10
N LEU A 191 15.65 11.85 20.58
CA LEU A 191 14.79 12.46 19.58
C LEU A 191 13.69 13.23 20.30
N GLN A 192 13.79 14.56 20.35
CA GLN A 192 12.82 15.45 20.97
C GLN A 192 11.99 16.17 19.92
N LEU A 193 10.67 16.18 20.12
CA LEU A 193 9.71 16.83 19.21
C LEU A 193 9.45 18.26 19.68
N SER A 194 9.48 19.23 18.76
CA SER A 194 9.31 20.65 19.10
C SER A 194 7.93 20.93 19.71
N GLY A 195 7.92 21.79 20.75
CA GLY A 195 6.69 22.15 21.47
C GLY A 195 6.06 20.99 22.25
N THR A 196 6.85 19.99 22.61
CA THR A 196 6.44 18.87 23.45
C THR A 196 7.59 18.44 24.35
N ASP A 197 7.26 17.75 25.43
CA ASP A 197 8.24 17.10 26.31
C ASP A 197 8.56 15.66 25.88
N LEU A 198 7.97 15.20 24.78
CA LEU A 198 8.17 13.86 24.28
C LEU A 198 9.60 13.66 23.79
N LYS A 199 10.34 12.80 24.49
CA LYS A 199 11.72 12.43 24.22
C LYS A 199 11.86 10.92 23.99
N ILE A 200 12.44 10.52 22.87
CA ILE A 200 12.65 9.12 22.54
C ILE A 200 14.16 8.84 22.53
N LYS A 201 14.61 7.94 23.41
CA LYS A 201 16.02 7.58 23.54
C LYS A 201 16.52 6.89 22.26
N ARG A 202 17.72 7.21 21.81
CA ARG A 202 18.38 6.69 20.60
C ARG A 202 18.54 5.16 20.61
N GLU A 203 18.68 4.56 21.80
CA GLU A 203 18.72 3.10 21.97
C GLU A 203 17.51 2.38 21.34
N ARG A 204 16.37 3.05 21.19
CA ARG A 204 15.16 2.50 20.58
C ARG A 204 15.17 2.55 19.06
N PHE A 205 16.15 3.24 18.45
CA PHE A 205 16.32 3.37 17.00
C PHE A 205 17.83 3.44 16.62
N PRO A 206 18.63 2.45 16.97
CA PRO A 206 20.09 2.46 16.83
C PRO A 206 20.57 2.52 15.37
N GLU A 207 19.72 2.16 14.43
CA GLU A 207 19.99 2.23 13.00
C GLU A 207 20.10 3.65 12.42
N ILE A 208 19.62 4.67 13.15
CA ILE A 208 19.67 6.08 12.75
C ILE A 208 20.83 6.74 13.47
N LYS A 209 21.92 6.97 12.75
CA LYS A 209 23.18 7.48 13.33
C LYS A 209 23.29 8.99 13.28
N ASP A 210 22.71 9.61 12.27
CA ASP A 210 22.78 11.05 12.01
C ASP A 210 21.40 11.67 11.93
N PHE A 211 21.25 12.87 12.49
CA PHE A 211 20.00 13.63 12.45
C PHE A 211 19.56 13.94 11.03
N SER A 212 20.50 14.14 10.10
CA SER A 212 20.19 14.42 8.69
C SER A 212 19.48 13.27 7.98
N GLN A 213 19.57 12.05 8.51
CA GLN A 213 18.87 10.88 7.99
C GLN A 213 17.36 10.93 8.26
N ILE A 214 16.92 11.71 9.25
CA ILE A 214 15.50 11.77 9.64
C ILE A 214 14.74 12.73 8.71
N ASP A 215 13.79 12.19 7.96
CA ASP A 215 12.92 12.97 7.07
C ASP A 215 11.74 13.56 7.83
N GLN A 216 11.05 12.73 8.61
CA GLN A 216 9.89 13.13 9.42
C GLN A 216 9.61 12.13 10.54
N VAL A 217 8.87 12.59 11.54
CA VAL A 217 8.35 11.76 12.63
C VAL A 217 6.83 11.85 12.64
N ARG A 218 6.16 10.70 12.81
CA ARG A 218 4.70 10.63 12.87
C ARG A 218 4.27 9.99 14.18
N ILE A 219 3.34 10.61 14.87
CA ILE A 219 2.62 9.99 16.01
C ILE A 219 1.34 9.37 15.46
N VAL A 220 1.25 8.05 15.53
CA VAL A 220 0.17 7.27 14.94
C VAL A 220 -0.62 6.57 16.04
N PRO A 221 -1.92 6.88 16.23
CA PRO A 221 -2.76 6.18 17.19
C PRO A 221 -3.11 4.78 16.69
N SER A 222 -3.12 3.77 17.54
CA SER A 222 -3.50 2.39 17.21
C SER A 222 -4.97 2.27 16.77
N SER A 223 -5.84 3.19 17.22
CA SER A 223 -7.22 3.33 16.76
C SER A 223 -7.54 4.79 16.45
N ARG A 224 -8.02 5.07 15.24
CA ARG A 224 -8.30 6.44 14.76
C ARG A 224 -9.77 6.86 14.92
N ASN A 225 -10.70 5.91 14.97
CA ASN A 225 -12.14 6.15 14.83
C ASN A 225 -12.94 5.43 15.90
N ASP A 226 -12.77 5.80 17.16
CA ASP A 226 -13.69 5.33 18.17
C ASP A 226 -14.77 6.39 18.43
N LYS A 227 -15.95 6.21 17.82
CA LYS A 227 -17.06 7.15 17.91
C LYS A 227 -17.63 7.25 19.33
N ASN A 228 -17.41 6.24 20.15
CA ASN A 228 -18.14 6.02 21.40
C ASN A 228 -17.27 6.09 22.64
N LYS A 229 -15.95 6.21 22.52
CA LYS A 229 -15.05 6.34 23.67
C LYS A 229 -14.70 7.81 23.89
N LYS A 230 -14.85 8.30 25.11
CA LYS A 230 -14.27 9.59 25.51
C LYS A 230 -12.75 9.49 25.43
N LEU A 231 -12.07 10.63 25.32
CA LEU A 231 -10.60 10.64 25.25
C LEU A 231 -9.96 10.07 26.53
N SER A 232 -10.57 10.31 27.70
CA SER A 232 -10.19 9.69 28.97
C SER A 232 -10.18 8.17 28.90
N ASP A 233 -11.24 7.57 28.35
CA ASP A 233 -11.40 6.11 28.28
C ASP A 233 -10.33 5.43 27.41
N LEU A 234 -9.62 6.19 26.57
CA LEU A 234 -8.54 5.69 25.73
C LEU A 234 -7.23 5.51 26.51
N LEU A 235 -7.00 6.32 27.53
CA LEU A 235 -5.82 6.18 28.40
C LEU A 235 -5.92 4.90 29.24
N ASP A 236 -7.12 4.59 29.72
CA ASP A 236 -7.39 3.39 30.53
C ASP A 236 -7.49 2.10 29.69
N ASP A 237 -7.50 2.20 28.35
CA ASP A 237 -7.57 1.01 27.47
C ASP A 237 -6.17 0.38 27.31
N PRO A 238 -5.92 -0.82 27.89
CA PRO A 238 -4.62 -1.48 27.81
C PRO A 238 -4.21 -1.88 26.38
N HIS A 239 -5.16 -1.87 25.44
CA HIS A 239 -4.92 -2.17 24.04
C HIS A 239 -4.70 -0.91 23.19
N PHE A 240 -5.00 0.27 23.73
CA PHE A 240 -4.74 1.53 23.06
C PHE A 240 -3.30 1.98 23.31
N HIS A 241 -2.63 2.37 22.24
CA HIS A 241 -1.27 2.92 22.31
C HIS A 241 -1.02 3.86 21.13
N PHE A 242 -0.02 4.69 21.28
CA PHE A 242 0.58 5.42 20.17
C PHE A 242 1.85 4.73 19.71
N THR A 243 2.11 4.85 18.41
CA THR A 243 3.36 4.45 17.80
C THR A 243 4.01 5.67 17.18
N VAL A 244 5.25 5.94 17.54
CA VAL A 244 6.07 6.92 16.83
C VAL A 244 6.72 6.21 15.65
N GLU A 245 6.43 6.68 14.46
CA GLU A 245 7.04 6.24 13.21
C GLU A 245 8.11 7.26 12.81
N ILE A 246 9.37 6.88 12.91
CA ILE A 246 10.50 7.69 12.46
C ILE A 246 10.76 7.30 11.01
N VAL A 247 10.50 8.21 10.08
CA VAL A 247 10.80 8.03 8.66
C VAL A 247 12.18 8.60 8.41
N TYR A 248 13.06 7.77 7.91
CA TYR A 248 14.47 8.12 7.71
C TYR A 248 15.01 7.56 6.40
N SER A 249 16.00 8.24 5.86
CA SER A 249 16.65 7.86 4.61
C SER A 249 18.08 7.40 4.89
N LEU A 250 18.45 6.25 4.34
CA LEU A 250 19.82 5.72 4.38
C LEU A 250 20.36 5.59 2.96
N PRO A 251 21.68 5.83 2.76
CA PRO A 251 22.36 5.38 1.56
C PRO A 251 22.14 3.88 1.35
N LEU A 252 21.89 3.47 0.12
CA LEU A 252 21.59 2.07 -0.18
C LEU A 252 22.72 1.13 0.29
N SER A 253 23.97 1.56 0.21
CA SER A 253 25.14 0.85 0.72
C SER A 253 25.08 0.61 2.24
N GLU A 254 24.64 1.61 3.00
CA GLU A 254 24.50 1.51 4.45
C GLU A 254 23.27 0.67 4.84
N ALA A 255 22.16 0.84 4.13
CA ALA A 255 20.95 0.04 4.33
C ALA A 255 21.23 -1.47 4.09
N ARG A 256 22.09 -1.80 3.13
CA ARG A 256 22.55 -3.18 2.87
C ARG A 256 23.38 -3.74 4.02
N LYS A 257 24.33 -2.97 4.55
CA LYS A 257 25.18 -3.39 5.70
C LYS A 257 24.33 -3.70 6.94
N ASN A 258 23.26 -2.96 7.17
CA ASN A 258 22.37 -3.13 8.31
C ASN A 258 21.33 -4.25 8.14
N ASN A 259 21.27 -4.89 6.98
CA ASN A 259 20.25 -5.90 6.68
C ASN A 259 20.86 -7.31 6.54
N HIS A 260 21.12 -7.95 7.68
CA HIS A 260 21.68 -9.31 7.73
C HIS A 260 20.72 -10.42 7.27
N SER A 261 19.48 -10.10 6.94
CA SER A 261 18.44 -11.10 6.59
C SER A 261 18.28 -11.33 5.10
N LEU A 262 18.95 -10.55 4.25
CA LEU A 262 18.89 -10.66 2.79
C LEU A 262 20.24 -11.10 2.22
N HIS A 263 20.21 -12.03 1.29
CA HIS A 263 21.36 -12.37 0.47
C HIS A 263 21.62 -11.20 -0.50
N ILE A 264 22.79 -10.59 -0.40
CA ILE A 264 23.17 -9.40 -1.19
C ILE A 264 24.07 -9.85 -2.32
N LEU A 265 23.75 -9.46 -3.54
CA LEU A 265 24.62 -9.62 -4.71
C LEU A 265 25.80 -8.64 -4.57
N HIS A 266 27.02 -9.17 -4.52
CA HIS A 266 28.23 -8.35 -4.34
C HIS A 266 28.56 -7.51 -5.56
N GLU A 267 28.17 -7.94 -6.75
CA GLU A 267 28.37 -7.23 -8.01
C GLU A 267 27.06 -6.57 -8.46
N THR A 268 26.86 -5.34 -8.08
CA THR A 268 25.89 -4.49 -8.76
C THR A 268 26.58 -3.82 -9.93
N VAL A 269 26.15 -4.13 -11.15
CA VAL A 269 26.52 -3.30 -12.32
C VAL A 269 26.04 -1.88 -11.99
N PRO A 270 26.94 -0.89 -11.88
CA PRO A 270 26.53 0.46 -11.55
C PRO A 270 25.58 0.96 -12.64
N ALA A 271 24.47 1.56 -12.26
CA ALA A 271 23.52 2.18 -13.19
C ALA A 271 24.20 3.22 -14.13
N LYS A 272 25.39 3.70 -13.76
CA LYS A 272 26.24 4.59 -14.57
C LYS A 272 26.80 3.96 -15.84
N GLU A 273 27.08 2.65 -15.87
CA GLU A 273 27.58 2.00 -17.09
C GLU A 273 26.50 1.81 -18.14
N ILE A 274 25.24 1.72 -17.72
CA ILE A 274 24.09 1.69 -18.63
C ILE A 274 23.82 3.09 -19.22
N GLN A 275 24.13 4.16 -18.50
CA GLN A 275 23.86 5.55 -18.89
C GLN A 275 24.75 6.10 -20.01
N GLY A 276 25.91 5.52 -20.28
CA GLY A 276 26.93 6.15 -21.16
C GLY A 276 26.81 5.87 -22.65
N LYS A 277 26.00 4.94 -23.09
CA LYS A 277 26.07 4.41 -24.46
C LYS A 277 24.88 4.69 -25.38
N TYR A 278 23.75 5.23 -24.92
CA TYR A 278 22.50 5.14 -25.70
C TYR A 278 21.78 6.47 -25.95
N THR A 279 21.65 6.84 -27.22
CA THR A 279 21.03 8.12 -27.67
C THR A 279 19.77 8.00 -28.55
N LYS A 280 19.25 6.79 -28.86
CA LYS A 280 18.06 6.61 -29.74
C LYS A 280 16.95 5.73 -29.13
N PRO A 281 15.65 6.12 -29.23
CA PRO A 281 14.61 5.62 -28.32
C PRO A 281 14.01 4.23 -28.57
N LYS A 282 13.89 3.75 -29.80
CA LYS A 282 13.13 2.50 -30.11
C LYS A 282 13.98 1.23 -30.17
N GLU A 283 15.18 1.34 -30.71
CA GLU A 283 16.12 0.24 -30.83
C GLU A 283 16.79 -0.08 -29.48
N GLN A 284 16.84 0.88 -28.59
CA GLN A 284 17.55 0.83 -27.31
C GLN A 284 16.89 0.00 -26.22
N ILE A 285 15.55 -0.16 -26.22
CA ILE A 285 14.87 -0.98 -25.20
C ILE A 285 15.19 -2.46 -25.44
N ALA A 286 15.12 -2.88 -26.69
CA ALA A 286 15.53 -4.23 -27.09
C ALA A 286 17.03 -4.43 -26.83
N GLU A 287 17.87 -3.41 -27.08
CA GLU A 287 19.31 -3.47 -26.84
C GLU A 287 19.68 -3.59 -25.34
N ILE A 288 18.99 -2.92 -24.42
CA ILE A 288 19.27 -3.00 -22.97
C ILE A 288 18.70 -4.29 -22.38
N TYR A 289 17.44 -4.59 -22.69
CA TYR A 289 16.71 -5.70 -22.08
C TYR A 289 16.80 -7.01 -22.88
N GLY A 290 17.43 -6.99 -24.05
CA GLY A 290 17.80 -8.15 -24.83
C GLY A 290 19.27 -8.53 -24.68
N THR A 291 20.08 -7.78 -23.92
CA THR A 291 21.52 -8.10 -23.74
C THR A 291 21.71 -9.44 -23.03
N LYS A 292 22.85 -10.07 -23.27
CA LYS A 292 23.24 -11.31 -22.64
C LYS A 292 23.21 -11.18 -21.10
N GLU A 293 23.80 -10.12 -20.57
CA GLU A 293 23.87 -9.86 -19.13
C GLU A 293 22.49 -9.71 -18.48
N PHE A 294 21.56 -9.06 -19.16
CA PHE A 294 20.18 -8.95 -18.68
C PHE A 294 19.48 -10.30 -18.74
N MET A 295 19.56 -10.99 -19.89
CA MET A 295 18.84 -12.24 -20.14
C MET A 295 19.36 -13.41 -19.29
N GLN A 296 20.65 -13.42 -18.96
CA GLN A 296 21.26 -14.43 -18.09
C GLN A 296 21.12 -14.10 -16.59
N SER A 297 20.27 -13.16 -16.22
CA SER A 297 20.03 -12.77 -14.82
C SER A 297 18.60 -12.29 -14.56
N VAL A 298 17.62 -12.80 -15.33
CA VAL A 298 16.24 -12.30 -15.29
C VAL A 298 15.26 -13.31 -14.73
N ALA A 299 14.27 -12.81 -13.98
CA ALA A 299 13.10 -13.57 -13.54
C ALA A 299 11.81 -12.81 -13.83
N GLY A 300 10.80 -13.53 -14.35
CA GLY A 300 9.43 -13.05 -14.54
C GLY A 300 8.51 -13.65 -13.49
N ILE A 301 7.67 -12.82 -12.88
CA ILE A 301 6.73 -13.24 -11.83
C ILE A 301 5.31 -12.99 -12.30
N ASP A 302 4.53 -14.08 -12.43
CA ASP A 302 3.08 -14.07 -12.63
C ASP A 302 2.36 -14.26 -11.31
N GLN A 303 1.37 -13.41 -11.03
CA GLN A 303 0.64 -13.38 -9.77
C GLN A 303 -0.76 -13.96 -9.91
N ASN A 304 -1.02 -15.04 -9.18
CA ASN A 304 -2.34 -15.64 -9.06
C ASN A 304 -2.87 -15.57 -7.61
N LEU A 305 -4.12 -16.02 -7.39
CA LEU A 305 -4.73 -16.07 -6.05
C LEU A 305 -4.06 -17.08 -5.12
N ASP A 306 -3.58 -18.18 -5.67
CA ASP A 306 -3.10 -19.34 -4.92
C ASP A 306 -1.57 -19.44 -4.93
N GLN A 307 -0.89 -18.77 -5.89
CA GLN A 307 0.56 -18.87 -6.06
C GLN A 307 1.16 -17.68 -6.79
N LEU A 308 2.47 -17.47 -6.59
CA LEU A 308 3.33 -16.68 -7.44
C LEU A 308 4.14 -17.63 -8.31
N SER A 309 3.99 -17.55 -9.61
CA SER A 309 4.71 -18.39 -10.56
C SER A 309 5.90 -17.62 -11.12
N VAL A 310 7.06 -18.23 -11.05
CA VAL A 310 8.33 -17.61 -11.43
C VAL A 310 8.96 -18.44 -12.53
N GLY A 311 9.23 -17.79 -13.67
CA GLY A 311 10.14 -18.30 -14.69
C GLY A 311 11.42 -17.48 -14.64
N LEU A 312 12.57 -18.12 -14.76
CA LEU A 312 13.86 -17.44 -14.72
C LEU A 312 14.85 -18.02 -15.72
N ILE A 313 15.81 -17.18 -16.09
CA ILE A 313 16.98 -17.51 -16.90
C ILE A 313 18.17 -16.88 -16.20
N THR A 314 19.10 -17.71 -15.73
CA THR A 314 20.34 -17.26 -15.06
C THR A 314 21.51 -18.15 -15.45
N ASP A 315 22.73 -17.66 -15.28
CA ASP A 315 23.94 -18.46 -15.51
C ASP A 315 24.04 -19.60 -14.50
N GLU A 316 23.64 -19.37 -13.24
CA GLU A 316 23.76 -20.36 -12.17
C GLU A 316 22.69 -21.47 -12.25
N ALA A 317 21.47 -21.14 -12.64
CA ALA A 317 20.34 -22.05 -12.62
C ALA A 317 19.82 -22.43 -14.02
N GLY A 318 20.41 -21.88 -15.09
CA GLY A 318 19.91 -22.05 -16.45
C GLY A 318 18.46 -21.52 -16.59
N THR A 319 17.69 -22.16 -17.46
CA THR A 319 16.25 -21.92 -17.59
C THR A 319 15.51 -22.79 -16.58
N SER A 320 14.81 -22.18 -15.64
CA SER A 320 14.05 -22.91 -14.62
C SER A 320 12.76 -22.20 -14.21
N ALA A 321 11.89 -22.94 -13.50
CA ALA A 321 10.62 -22.40 -13.07
C ALA A 321 10.16 -23.03 -11.74
N PHE A 322 9.49 -22.21 -10.92
CA PHE A 322 8.92 -22.68 -9.66
C PHE A 322 7.70 -21.85 -9.24
N ASN A 323 6.89 -22.43 -8.34
CA ASN A 323 5.70 -21.80 -7.79
C ASN A 323 5.85 -21.59 -6.28
N TYR A 324 5.62 -20.35 -5.82
CA TYR A 324 5.44 -20.06 -4.40
C TYR A 324 3.98 -20.14 -4.02
N ASP A 325 3.65 -21.06 -3.10
CA ASP A 325 2.29 -21.21 -2.59
C ASP A 325 1.94 -20.02 -1.67
N ILE A 326 0.86 -19.30 -2.00
CA ILE A 326 0.31 -18.20 -1.21
C ILE A 326 -1.12 -18.44 -0.72
N LYS A 327 -1.59 -19.70 -0.77
CA LYS A 327 -2.94 -20.10 -0.31
C LYS A 327 -3.22 -19.71 1.13
N TYR A 328 -2.18 -19.58 1.94
CA TYR A 328 -2.30 -19.11 3.33
C TYR A 328 -3.05 -17.77 3.43
N LEU A 329 -2.81 -16.83 2.53
CA LEU A 329 -3.53 -15.55 2.51
C LEU A 329 -5.03 -15.73 2.32
N LYS A 330 -5.41 -16.67 1.45
CA LYS A 330 -6.81 -17.01 1.21
C LYS A 330 -7.43 -17.69 2.42
N SER A 331 -6.74 -18.68 3.01
CA SER A 331 -7.24 -19.41 4.20
C SER A 331 -7.41 -18.49 5.41
N VAL A 332 -6.45 -17.58 5.66
CA VAL A 332 -6.58 -16.55 6.70
C VAL A 332 -7.80 -15.69 6.46
N ASN A 333 -8.00 -15.19 5.23
CA ASN A 333 -9.15 -14.37 4.91
C ASN A 333 -10.48 -15.11 5.12
N GLN A 334 -10.59 -16.36 4.66
CA GLN A 334 -11.79 -17.19 4.83
C GLN A 334 -12.12 -17.44 6.30
N TYR A 335 -11.12 -17.84 7.09
CA TYR A 335 -11.29 -18.05 8.53
C TYR A 335 -11.81 -16.80 9.25
N TRP A 336 -11.14 -15.65 9.02
CA TRP A 336 -11.52 -14.41 9.70
C TRP A 336 -12.85 -13.85 9.19
N ASN A 337 -13.19 -14.05 7.91
CA ASN A 337 -14.49 -13.66 7.37
C ASN A 337 -15.62 -14.46 8.00
N LYS A 338 -15.44 -15.79 8.19
CA LYS A 338 -16.41 -16.62 8.90
C LYS A 338 -16.64 -16.13 10.32
N LYS A 339 -15.55 -15.94 11.10
CA LYS A 339 -15.64 -15.44 12.48
C LYS A 339 -16.25 -14.04 12.59
N LYS A 340 -15.96 -13.19 11.62
CA LYS A 340 -16.53 -11.83 11.55
C LYS A 340 -18.02 -11.88 11.21
N ALA A 341 -18.45 -12.76 10.30
CA ALA A 341 -19.84 -12.89 9.92
C ALA A 341 -20.71 -13.37 11.10
N GLU A 342 -20.23 -14.34 11.89
CA GLU A 342 -20.89 -14.79 13.11
C GLU A 342 -21.15 -13.61 14.07
N LEU A 343 -20.13 -12.79 14.34
CA LEU A 343 -20.27 -11.60 15.22
C LEU A 343 -21.15 -10.50 14.61
N GLN A 344 -21.12 -10.35 13.28
CA GLN A 344 -21.95 -9.34 12.62
C GLN A 344 -23.42 -9.73 12.62
N ALA A 345 -23.74 -11.02 12.49
CA ALA A 345 -25.11 -11.53 12.64
C ALA A 345 -25.64 -11.21 14.04
N GLU A 346 -24.86 -11.52 15.09
CA GLU A 346 -25.20 -11.20 16.47
C GLU A 346 -25.38 -9.69 16.70
N ILE A 347 -24.47 -8.86 16.17
CA ILE A 347 -24.61 -7.40 16.25
C ILE A 347 -25.88 -6.91 15.57
N SER A 348 -26.24 -7.50 14.43
CA SER A 348 -27.47 -7.12 13.72
C SER A 348 -28.71 -7.48 14.52
N TYR A 349 -28.75 -8.67 15.10
CA TYR A 349 -29.83 -9.11 15.99
C TYR A 349 -29.98 -8.18 17.20
N GLN A 350 -28.87 -7.88 17.89
CA GLN A 350 -28.89 -6.99 19.05
C GLN A 350 -29.29 -5.54 18.70
N LYS A 351 -28.96 -5.06 17.49
CA LYS A 351 -29.40 -3.73 17.01
C LYS A 351 -30.88 -3.69 16.67
N GLU A 352 -31.43 -4.77 16.14
CA GLU A 352 -32.86 -4.92 15.91
C GLU A 352 -33.62 -4.94 17.25
N LEU A 353 -33.16 -5.76 18.21
CA LEU A 353 -33.71 -5.78 19.56
C LEU A 353 -33.68 -4.39 20.21
N LEU A 354 -32.55 -3.68 20.10
CA LEU A 354 -32.41 -2.32 20.64
C LEU A 354 -33.38 -1.33 19.99
N SER A 355 -33.60 -1.45 18.67
CA SER A 355 -34.60 -0.63 17.97
C SER A 355 -36.00 -0.87 18.51
N ASN A 356 -36.39 -2.15 18.63
CA ASN A 356 -37.71 -2.56 19.14
C ASN A 356 -37.93 -2.08 20.61
N LEU A 357 -36.91 -2.19 21.45
CA LEU A 357 -36.98 -1.68 22.84
C LEU A 357 -37.14 -0.16 22.89
N LYS A 358 -36.46 0.59 22.01
CA LYS A 358 -36.58 2.07 21.95
C LYS A 358 -37.92 2.51 21.39
N ASP A 359 -38.45 1.80 20.40
CA ASP A 359 -39.79 2.07 19.83
C ASP A 359 -40.89 1.80 20.89
N ARG A 360 -40.75 0.75 21.71
CA ARG A 360 -41.63 0.49 22.84
C ARG A 360 -41.58 1.61 23.89
N ASN A 361 -40.39 2.09 24.22
CA ASN A 361 -40.20 3.19 25.15
C ASN A 361 -40.84 4.51 24.67
N ASN A 362 -41.05 4.64 23.32
CA ASN A 362 -41.69 5.79 22.67
C ASN A 362 -43.19 5.56 22.35
N TYR A 363 -43.86 4.58 22.99
CA TYR A 363 -45.29 4.25 22.81
C TYR A 363 -45.71 3.71 21.43
N ASN A 364 -44.83 3.15 20.64
CA ASN A 364 -45.21 2.53 19.37
C ASN A 364 -45.45 1.01 19.52
N TYR A 365 -46.62 0.63 20.01
CA TYR A 365 -47.00 -0.77 20.37
C TYR A 365 -47.23 -1.74 19.18
N GLY A 366 -47.15 -1.34 17.93
CA GLY A 366 -47.71 -2.12 16.82
C GLY A 366 -46.83 -3.16 16.14
N LYS A 367 -45.52 -3.26 16.42
CA LYS A 367 -44.58 -4.04 15.59
C LYS A 367 -43.74 -5.11 16.29
N VAL A 368 -43.93 -5.38 17.58
CA VAL A 368 -43.09 -6.34 18.30
C VAL A 368 -43.82 -7.65 18.51
N LYS A 369 -43.62 -8.63 17.59
CA LYS A 369 -44.24 -9.95 17.63
C LYS A 369 -43.66 -10.88 18.72
N ASP A 370 -42.39 -10.76 19.11
CA ASP A 370 -41.70 -11.71 19.98
C ASP A 370 -41.58 -11.30 21.46
N LEU A 371 -42.08 -10.15 21.85
CA LEU A 371 -42.02 -9.67 23.23
C LEU A 371 -43.27 -9.96 24.06
N SER A 372 -44.26 -10.68 23.51
CA SER A 372 -45.53 -10.97 24.17
C SER A 372 -45.37 -11.75 25.49
N TYR A 373 -44.35 -12.62 25.58
CA TYR A 373 -44.07 -13.39 26.80
C TYR A 373 -43.50 -12.55 27.95
N TYR A 374 -42.80 -11.46 27.65
CA TYR A 374 -42.19 -10.58 28.66
C TYR A 374 -43.04 -9.32 29.00
N GLN A 375 -44.17 -9.14 28.33
CA GLN A 375 -44.95 -7.91 28.41
C GLN A 375 -45.54 -7.63 29.78
N SER A 376 -45.78 -8.64 30.60
CA SER A 376 -46.41 -8.51 31.91
C SER A 376 -45.47 -8.16 33.08
N PHE A 377 -44.15 -8.29 32.87
CA PHE A 377 -43.14 -8.18 33.96
C PHE A 377 -42.17 -6.99 33.84
N LEU A 378 -42.20 -6.24 32.75
CA LEU A 378 -41.22 -5.18 32.50
C LEU A 378 -41.77 -3.81 32.91
N THR A 379 -41.27 -3.28 34.00
CA THR A 379 -41.44 -1.87 34.39
C THR A 379 -40.59 -0.96 33.49
N ASP A 380 -40.92 0.33 33.36
CA ASP A 380 -40.14 1.30 32.55
C ASP A 380 -38.65 1.35 32.95
N TYR A 381 -38.37 1.17 34.25
CA TYR A 381 -37.00 1.05 34.75
C TYR A 381 -36.28 -0.17 34.20
N THR A 382 -36.94 -1.30 34.13
CA THR A 382 -36.37 -2.57 33.57
C THR A 382 -36.11 -2.46 32.08
N VAL A 383 -36.98 -1.81 31.32
CA VAL A 383 -36.77 -1.55 29.88
C VAL A 383 -35.56 -0.64 29.65
N SER A 384 -35.44 0.43 30.46
CA SER A 384 -34.29 1.34 30.38
C SER A 384 -32.96 0.67 30.75
N GLN A 385 -32.99 -0.30 31.66
CA GLN A 385 -31.83 -1.11 32.01
C GLN A 385 -31.45 -2.04 30.85
N LEU A 386 -32.43 -2.74 30.26
CA LEU A 386 -32.23 -3.64 29.13
C LEU A 386 -31.69 -2.92 27.89
N ILE A 387 -32.15 -1.69 27.62
CA ILE A 387 -31.59 -0.82 26.57
C ILE A 387 -30.11 -0.56 26.84
N ARG A 388 -29.73 -0.16 28.06
CA ARG A 388 -28.33 0.10 28.42
C ARG A 388 -27.46 -1.14 28.27
N ASP A 389 -27.92 -2.28 28.76
CA ASP A 389 -27.18 -3.56 28.69
C ASP A 389 -27.00 -4.03 27.25
N THR A 390 -28.04 -3.88 26.43
CA THR A 390 -27.95 -4.17 24.96
C THR A 390 -26.96 -3.25 24.25
N GLU A 391 -26.95 -1.96 24.57
CA GLU A 391 -25.97 -1.01 24.01
C GLU A 391 -24.53 -1.38 24.41
N ILE A 392 -24.33 -1.78 25.68
CA ILE A 392 -23.03 -2.26 26.18
C ILE A 392 -22.60 -3.54 25.43
N LEU A 393 -23.53 -4.50 25.26
CA LEU A 393 -23.25 -5.74 24.54
C LEU A 393 -22.87 -5.49 23.07
N ILE A 394 -23.63 -4.67 22.36
CA ILE A 394 -23.31 -4.26 20.99
C ILE A 394 -21.90 -3.69 20.93
N LYS A 395 -21.55 -2.80 21.86
CA LYS A 395 -20.22 -2.17 21.91
C LYS A 395 -19.11 -3.20 22.17
N LYS A 396 -19.34 -4.18 23.06
CA LYS A 396 -18.41 -5.29 23.30
C LYS A 396 -18.19 -6.14 22.04
N LEU A 397 -19.26 -6.48 21.31
CA LEU A 397 -19.22 -7.25 20.07
C LEU A 397 -18.50 -6.47 18.94
N GLU A 398 -18.81 -5.19 18.76
CA GLU A 398 -18.11 -4.33 17.78
C GLU A 398 -16.60 -4.23 18.08
N ASN A 399 -16.21 -4.14 19.34
CA ASN A 399 -14.80 -4.15 19.73
C ASN A 399 -14.15 -5.51 19.45
N LYS A 400 -14.87 -6.63 19.62
CA LYS A 400 -14.39 -7.98 19.26
C LYS A 400 -14.13 -8.07 17.75
N VAL A 401 -15.02 -7.52 16.91
CA VAL A 401 -14.82 -7.44 15.45
C VAL A 401 -13.59 -6.62 15.08
N LYS A 402 -13.37 -5.47 15.75
CA LYS A 402 -12.18 -4.64 15.54
C LYS A 402 -10.89 -5.41 15.88
N ARG A 403 -10.85 -6.10 17.03
CA ARG A 403 -9.70 -6.93 17.45
C ARG A 403 -9.41 -8.06 16.46
N LEU A 404 -10.45 -8.75 15.99
CA LEU A 404 -10.30 -9.76 14.96
C LEU A 404 -9.70 -9.18 13.67
N THR A 405 -10.20 -8.04 13.22
CA THR A 405 -9.69 -7.37 12.02
C THR A 405 -8.21 -6.98 12.18
N THR A 406 -7.81 -6.47 13.33
CA THR A 406 -6.41 -6.12 13.64
C THR A 406 -5.51 -7.37 13.63
N LYS A 407 -5.92 -8.46 14.30
CA LYS A 407 -5.18 -9.73 14.31
C LYS A 407 -5.02 -10.31 12.90
N ARG A 408 -6.08 -10.26 12.10
CA ARG A 408 -6.03 -10.69 10.69
C ARG A 408 -5.01 -9.85 9.91
N ASN A 409 -5.05 -8.53 10.02
CA ASN A 409 -4.15 -7.65 9.30
C ASN A 409 -2.70 -7.89 9.70
N GLN A 410 -2.41 -8.10 10.99
CA GLN A 410 -1.07 -8.45 11.47
C GLN A 410 -0.57 -9.79 10.88
N LYS A 411 -1.42 -10.83 10.83
CA LYS A 411 -1.06 -12.12 10.22
C LYS A 411 -0.74 -11.99 8.73
N VAL A 412 -1.57 -11.26 7.99
CA VAL A 412 -1.35 -10.99 6.56
C VAL A 412 -0.06 -10.18 6.35
N ASP A 413 0.16 -9.17 7.19
CA ASP A 413 1.35 -8.33 7.17
C ASP A 413 2.63 -9.16 7.39
N ASN A 414 2.67 -9.93 8.46
CA ASN A 414 3.81 -10.80 8.77
C ASN A 414 4.09 -11.81 7.66
N TYR A 415 3.04 -12.47 7.16
CA TYR A 415 3.19 -13.45 6.08
C TYR A 415 3.77 -12.82 4.81
N THR A 416 3.24 -11.68 4.38
CA THR A 416 3.73 -11.02 3.16
C THR A 416 5.16 -10.49 3.32
N HIS A 417 5.58 -10.13 4.55
CA HIS A 417 6.98 -9.82 4.86
C HIS A 417 7.89 -11.04 4.76
N GLN A 418 7.46 -12.20 5.28
CA GLN A 418 8.22 -13.45 5.19
C GLN A 418 8.28 -13.95 3.74
N LEU A 419 7.15 -13.93 3.03
CA LEU A 419 7.07 -14.32 1.62
C LEU A 419 8.06 -13.50 0.77
N SER A 420 7.97 -12.19 0.85
CA SER A 420 8.84 -11.31 0.05
C SER A 420 10.32 -11.47 0.38
N ARG A 421 10.68 -11.74 1.66
CA ARG A 421 12.07 -12.03 2.04
C ARG A 421 12.56 -13.35 1.45
N LYS A 422 11.77 -14.43 1.62
CA LYS A 422 12.17 -15.75 1.12
C LYS A 422 12.27 -15.77 -0.40
N LEU A 423 11.33 -15.13 -1.11
CA LEU A 423 11.37 -15.06 -2.56
C LEU A 423 12.62 -14.30 -3.05
N ILE A 424 12.89 -13.11 -2.51
CA ILE A 424 14.06 -12.32 -2.92
C ILE A 424 15.36 -13.03 -2.59
N ASN A 425 15.49 -13.66 -1.40
CA ASN A 425 16.69 -14.44 -1.06
C ASN A 425 16.90 -15.61 -2.03
N HIS A 426 15.84 -16.34 -2.38
CA HIS A 426 15.94 -17.46 -3.32
C HIS A 426 16.34 -16.98 -4.72
N LEU A 427 15.74 -15.89 -5.20
CA LEU A 427 16.12 -15.30 -6.49
C LEU A 427 17.58 -14.83 -6.50
N SER A 428 18.02 -14.20 -5.42
CA SER A 428 19.41 -13.76 -5.27
C SER A 428 20.41 -14.92 -5.28
N GLN A 429 20.08 -16.03 -4.60
CA GLN A 429 20.91 -17.25 -4.60
C GLN A 429 20.99 -17.93 -5.97
N LEU A 430 20.00 -17.71 -6.83
CA LEU A 430 19.97 -18.21 -8.22
C LEU A 430 20.58 -17.22 -9.23
N GLY A 431 21.28 -16.19 -8.77
CA GLY A 431 21.94 -15.22 -9.64
C GLY A 431 21.02 -14.21 -10.31
N VAL A 432 19.74 -14.11 -9.91
CA VAL A 432 18.80 -13.14 -10.50
C VAL A 432 19.20 -11.72 -10.11
N ARG A 433 19.42 -10.86 -11.11
CA ARG A 433 19.69 -9.42 -10.94
C ARG A 433 18.51 -8.55 -11.38
N ASN A 434 17.64 -9.08 -12.23
CA ASN A 434 16.52 -8.36 -12.82
C ASN A 434 15.21 -9.10 -12.54
N VAL A 435 14.30 -8.48 -11.81
CA VAL A 435 12.97 -9.04 -11.48
C VAL A 435 11.91 -8.25 -12.23
N ILE A 436 11.12 -8.95 -13.04
CA ILE A 436 9.99 -8.38 -13.76
C ILE A 436 8.70 -8.95 -13.18
N TYR A 437 7.84 -8.09 -12.66
CA TYR A 437 6.59 -8.48 -12.05
C TYR A 437 5.41 -8.09 -12.94
N GLY A 438 4.60 -9.07 -13.33
CA GLY A 438 3.34 -8.85 -14.04
C GLY A 438 2.32 -8.16 -13.13
N LYS A 439 1.80 -7.01 -13.58
CA LYS A 439 0.80 -6.24 -12.83
C LYS A 439 -0.43 -5.99 -13.68
N ASN A 440 -1.57 -6.48 -13.22
CA ASN A 440 -2.85 -6.10 -13.80
C ASN A 440 -3.31 -4.77 -13.20
N VAL A 441 -3.45 -3.75 -14.04
CA VAL A 441 -3.81 -2.39 -13.61
C VAL A 441 -5.26 -2.32 -13.14
N ASN A 442 -6.15 -3.16 -13.69
CA ASN A 442 -7.59 -3.14 -13.40
C ASN A 442 -8.04 -4.29 -12.49
N LEU A 443 -7.13 -5.03 -11.89
CA LEU A 443 -7.37 -6.27 -11.18
C LEU A 443 -8.49 -6.21 -10.10
N LYS A 444 -8.78 -5.03 -9.55
CA LYS A 444 -9.81 -4.85 -8.52
C LYS A 444 -11.07 -4.13 -8.99
N GLN A 445 -11.10 -3.59 -10.19
CA GLN A 445 -12.18 -2.70 -10.64
C GLN A 445 -13.24 -3.41 -11.50
N GLU A 446 -12.88 -4.47 -12.22
CA GLU A 446 -13.73 -5.15 -13.21
C GLU A 446 -13.83 -6.67 -13.00
N ILE A 447 -13.44 -7.17 -11.82
CA ILE A 447 -13.45 -8.61 -11.57
C ILE A 447 -14.87 -9.08 -11.30
N ASN A 448 -15.38 -9.90 -12.20
CA ASN A 448 -16.60 -10.68 -12.01
C ASN A 448 -16.26 -12.17 -11.93
N LEU A 449 -15.56 -12.58 -10.87
CA LEU A 449 -15.22 -13.99 -10.59
C LEU A 449 -16.27 -14.69 -9.73
N GLY A 450 -17.45 -14.07 -9.57
CA GLY A 450 -18.47 -14.51 -8.63
C GLY A 450 -18.24 -13.99 -7.19
N LYS A 451 -19.31 -13.91 -6.42
CA LYS A 451 -19.38 -13.22 -5.11
C LYS A 451 -18.30 -13.68 -4.11
N VAL A 452 -18.05 -14.99 -4.01
CA VAL A 452 -17.08 -15.58 -3.07
C VAL A 452 -15.63 -15.31 -3.52
N ASN A 453 -15.33 -15.50 -4.81
CA ASN A 453 -13.99 -15.28 -5.33
C ASN A 453 -13.61 -13.79 -5.30
N ASN A 454 -14.54 -12.90 -5.63
CA ASN A 454 -14.34 -11.46 -5.51
C ASN A 454 -14.00 -11.04 -4.07
N GLN A 455 -14.71 -11.57 -3.08
CA GLN A 455 -14.45 -11.29 -1.67
C GLN A 455 -13.05 -11.73 -1.23
N ASN A 456 -12.62 -12.93 -1.65
CA ASN A 456 -11.29 -13.45 -1.34
C ASN A 456 -10.19 -12.63 -2.01
N PHE A 457 -10.40 -12.23 -3.26
CA PHE A 457 -9.43 -11.50 -4.07
C PHE A 457 -9.20 -10.06 -3.59
N VAL A 458 -10.30 -9.33 -3.32
CA VAL A 458 -10.23 -7.92 -2.89
C VAL A 458 -9.48 -7.74 -1.57
N GLN A 459 -9.49 -8.76 -0.70
CA GLN A 459 -8.87 -8.69 0.62
C GLN A 459 -7.37 -9.00 0.65
N ILE A 460 -6.78 -9.52 -0.45
CA ILE A 460 -5.32 -9.74 -0.51
C ILE A 460 -4.64 -8.42 -0.88
N PRO A 461 -3.68 -7.93 -0.08
CA PRO A 461 -3.03 -6.65 -0.33
C PRO A 461 -1.87 -6.78 -1.35
N PHE A 462 -2.17 -7.14 -2.60
CA PHE A 462 -1.17 -7.35 -3.64
C PHE A 462 -0.25 -6.16 -3.88
N ASN A 463 -0.78 -4.94 -3.90
CA ASN A 463 0.08 -3.75 -4.03
C ASN A 463 1.10 -3.64 -2.90
N GLN A 464 0.73 -4.03 -1.68
CA GLN A 464 1.63 -4.04 -0.53
C GLN A 464 2.71 -5.11 -0.69
N LEU A 465 2.36 -6.27 -1.25
CA LEU A 465 3.33 -7.32 -1.57
C LEU A 465 4.31 -6.86 -2.64
N ILE A 466 3.84 -6.21 -3.71
CA ILE A 466 4.69 -5.65 -4.77
C ILE A 466 5.69 -4.64 -4.18
N GLU A 467 5.23 -3.70 -3.35
CA GLU A 467 6.13 -2.73 -2.72
C GLU A 467 7.16 -3.40 -1.79
N ARG A 468 6.77 -4.47 -1.10
CA ARG A 468 7.71 -5.26 -0.27
C ARG A 468 8.74 -6.02 -1.08
N LEU A 469 8.35 -6.58 -2.20
CA LEU A 469 9.27 -7.21 -3.14
C LEU A 469 10.24 -6.18 -3.72
N ARG A 470 9.71 -5.01 -4.14
CA ARG A 470 10.50 -3.94 -4.73
C ARG A 470 11.63 -3.46 -3.81
N TYR A 471 11.31 -3.02 -2.59
CA TYR A 471 12.35 -2.49 -1.71
C TYR A 471 13.35 -3.56 -1.26
N LYS A 472 12.91 -4.82 -1.11
CA LYS A 472 13.82 -5.91 -0.75
C LYS A 472 14.71 -6.33 -1.91
N ALA A 473 14.19 -6.32 -3.16
CA ALA A 473 14.99 -6.51 -4.36
C ALA A 473 16.09 -5.44 -4.45
N GLN A 474 15.73 -4.17 -4.25
CA GLN A 474 16.71 -3.07 -4.23
C GLN A 474 17.76 -3.24 -3.13
N LEU A 475 17.35 -3.66 -1.92
CA LEU A 475 18.29 -3.99 -0.84
C LEU A 475 19.24 -5.13 -1.23
N ALA A 476 18.74 -6.16 -1.90
CA ALA A 476 19.52 -7.29 -2.36
C ALA A 476 20.42 -6.97 -3.59
N GLY A 477 20.34 -5.75 -4.14
CA GLY A 477 21.10 -5.36 -5.31
C GLY A 477 20.45 -5.68 -6.65
N MET A 478 19.17 -6.06 -6.65
CA MET A 478 18.40 -6.37 -7.86
C MET A 478 17.64 -5.16 -8.38
N ASN A 479 17.47 -5.08 -9.68
CA ASN A 479 16.50 -4.21 -10.32
C ASN A 479 15.10 -4.83 -10.20
N PHE A 480 14.09 -4.00 -9.96
CA PHE A 480 12.70 -4.45 -9.87
C PHE A 480 11.83 -3.63 -10.82
N MET A 481 11.19 -4.33 -11.75
CA MET A 481 10.32 -3.74 -12.76
C MET A 481 8.91 -4.26 -12.62
N THR A 482 7.90 -3.46 -12.98
CA THR A 482 6.53 -3.92 -13.13
C THR A 482 6.05 -3.65 -14.54
N VAL A 483 5.44 -4.65 -15.17
CA VAL A 483 4.91 -4.58 -16.53
C VAL A 483 3.42 -4.97 -16.53
N GLU A 484 2.69 -4.41 -17.46
CA GLU A 484 1.28 -4.78 -17.68
C GLU A 484 1.20 -6.22 -18.23
N GLU A 485 0.36 -7.07 -17.58
CA GLU A 485 0.32 -8.53 -17.83
C GLU A 485 -0.77 -8.99 -18.82
N SER A 486 -1.46 -8.07 -19.55
CA SER A 486 -2.52 -8.48 -20.47
C SER A 486 -2.02 -9.50 -21.51
N TYR A 487 -2.88 -10.44 -21.80
CA TYR A 487 -2.67 -11.53 -22.77
C TYR A 487 -1.52 -12.50 -22.47
N THR A 488 -0.71 -12.33 -21.45
CA THR A 488 0.42 -13.23 -21.13
C THR A 488 -0.01 -14.66 -20.85
N SER A 489 -1.19 -14.86 -20.25
CA SER A 489 -1.76 -16.19 -19.97
C SER A 489 -2.46 -16.84 -21.17
N LYS A 490 -2.79 -16.06 -22.21
CA LYS A 490 -3.47 -16.55 -23.43
C LYS A 490 -2.50 -16.84 -24.56
N THR A 491 -1.42 -16.03 -24.67
CA THR A 491 -0.40 -16.16 -25.72
C THR A 491 0.50 -17.35 -25.45
N SER A 492 0.73 -18.17 -26.47
CA SER A 492 1.65 -19.30 -26.37
C SER A 492 3.11 -18.83 -26.41
N PHE A 493 3.83 -19.04 -25.31
CA PHE A 493 5.26 -18.77 -25.26
C PHE A 493 6.05 -19.77 -26.11
N LEU A 494 5.66 -21.06 -26.07
CA LEU A 494 6.35 -22.13 -26.80
C LEU A 494 6.24 -22.01 -28.33
N ASP A 495 5.16 -21.42 -28.85
CA ASP A 495 4.93 -21.21 -30.26
C ASP A 495 5.48 -19.86 -30.75
N ARG A 496 6.18 -19.10 -29.91
CA ARG A 496 6.68 -17.74 -30.21
C ARG A 496 5.57 -16.81 -30.74
N GLU A 497 4.32 -17.06 -30.33
CA GLU A 497 3.15 -16.34 -30.79
C GLU A 497 3.27 -14.84 -30.52
N LYS A 498 2.72 -13.98 -31.40
CA LYS A 498 2.75 -12.53 -31.25
C LYS A 498 2.12 -12.10 -29.92
N LEU A 499 2.88 -11.36 -29.11
CA LEU A 499 2.41 -10.88 -27.83
C LEU A 499 1.61 -9.59 -27.99
N HIS A 500 0.39 -9.55 -27.45
CA HIS A 500 -0.53 -8.42 -27.52
C HIS A 500 -0.45 -7.54 -26.28
N HIS A 501 -0.86 -6.26 -26.43
CA HIS A 501 -0.93 -5.27 -25.36
C HIS A 501 -2.33 -4.65 -25.27
N TYR A 502 -2.75 -4.23 -24.08
CA TYR A 502 -4.12 -3.80 -23.82
C TYR A 502 -4.58 -2.57 -24.63
N LYS A 503 -3.69 -1.62 -24.94
CA LYS A 503 -4.09 -0.36 -25.58
C LYS A 503 -3.75 -0.26 -27.07
N ASN A 504 -2.55 -0.61 -27.47
CA ASN A 504 -2.03 -0.29 -28.80
C ASN A 504 -1.85 -1.48 -29.73
N ASN A 505 -1.99 -2.67 -29.21
CA ASN A 505 -1.79 -3.89 -29.98
C ASN A 505 -2.76 -4.98 -29.47
N GLN A 506 -4.04 -4.64 -29.38
CA GLN A 506 -5.07 -5.61 -29.03
C GLN A 506 -5.20 -6.64 -30.16
N PRO A 507 -5.52 -7.90 -29.85
CA PRO A 507 -5.86 -8.87 -30.87
C PRO A 507 -7.10 -8.37 -31.62
N GLN A 508 -7.07 -8.51 -32.93
CA GLN A 508 -8.22 -8.19 -33.77
C GLN A 508 -9.43 -9.03 -33.36
N LYS A 509 -10.65 -8.49 -33.56
CA LYS A 509 -11.88 -9.25 -33.28
C LYS A 509 -11.85 -10.56 -34.08
N GLY A 510 -11.97 -11.69 -33.38
CA GLY A 510 -11.87 -13.03 -33.99
C GLY A 510 -10.45 -13.63 -34.01
N TYR A 511 -9.45 -12.95 -33.42
CA TYR A 511 -8.10 -13.53 -33.31
C TYR A 511 -8.13 -14.83 -32.49
N THR A 512 -7.60 -15.90 -33.07
CA THR A 512 -7.45 -17.20 -32.41
C THR A 512 -6.02 -17.37 -31.94
N PHE A 513 -5.85 -17.58 -30.62
CA PHE A 513 -4.53 -17.83 -30.05
C PHE A 513 -4.00 -19.21 -30.49
N LEU A 514 -2.69 -19.30 -30.72
CA LEU A 514 -2.04 -20.53 -31.20
C LEU A 514 -2.06 -21.66 -30.16
N GLY A 515 -2.09 -21.31 -28.89
CA GLY A 515 -2.20 -22.29 -27.81
C GLY A 515 -3.44 -22.07 -26.96
N GLN A 516 -3.77 -23.09 -26.16
CA GLN A 516 -4.94 -23.04 -25.27
C GLN A 516 -4.71 -23.69 -23.91
N ARG A 517 -5.35 -23.11 -22.88
CA ARG A 517 -5.43 -23.74 -21.55
C ARG A 517 -6.48 -24.87 -21.59
N PHE A 518 -6.05 -26.13 -21.54
CA PHE A 518 -6.94 -27.28 -21.59
C PHE A 518 -7.25 -27.90 -20.22
N LYS A 519 -6.41 -27.63 -19.22
CA LYS A 519 -6.67 -27.90 -17.79
C LYS A 519 -6.33 -26.67 -16.98
N ARG A 520 -6.82 -26.59 -15.73
CA ARG A 520 -6.61 -25.42 -14.85
C ARG A 520 -5.16 -24.97 -14.75
N SER A 521 -4.22 -25.90 -14.72
CA SER A 521 -2.78 -25.62 -14.57
C SER A 521 -1.96 -25.91 -15.84
N LEU A 522 -2.56 -26.41 -16.90
CA LEU A 522 -1.83 -26.84 -18.10
C LEU A 522 -2.28 -26.07 -19.35
N PHE A 523 -1.29 -25.65 -20.09
CA PHE A 523 -1.42 -24.97 -21.37
C PHE A 523 -0.78 -25.82 -22.47
N ARG A 524 -1.46 -25.98 -23.58
CA ARG A 524 -0.98 -26.74 -24.75
C ARG A 524 -0.68 -25.76 -25.88
N SER A 525 0.50 -25.83 -26.43
CA SER A 525 0.93 -25.08 -27.62
C SER A 525 0.27 -25.65 -28.88
N GLN A 526 0.32 -24.92 -29.99
CA GLN A 526 -0.15 -25.40 -31.31
C GLN A 526 0.60 -26.65 -31.74
N LEU A 527 1.89 -26.75 -31.45
CA LEU A 527 2.74 -27.92 -31.75
C LEU A 527 2.50 -29.09 -30.79
N GLY A 528 1.51 -29.02 -29.89
CA GLY A 528 1.16 -30.10 -28.97
C GLY A 528 1.98 -30.13 -27.67
N TYR A 529 3.01 -29.29 -27.53
CA TYR A 529 3.79 -29.23 -26.29
C TYR A 529 2.99 -28.70 -25.12
N VAL A 530 3.21 -29.28 -23.95
CA VAL A 530 2.52 -28.90 -22.72
C VAL A 530 3.47 -28.12 -21.80
N ILE A 531 2.96 -27.06 -21.20
CA ILE A 531 3.66 -26.25 -20.19
C ILE A 531 2.66 -25.92 -19.06
N HIS A 532 3.17 -25.68 -17.85
CA HIS A 532 2.32 -25.12 -16.80
C HIS A 532 1.82 -23.72 -17.19
N ALA A 533 0.50 -23.51 -17.14
CA ALA A 533 -0.14 -22.30 -17.68
C ALA A 533 0.40 -20.99 -17.09
N ASP A 534 0.67 -20.98 -15.77
CA ASP A 534 1.17 -19.78 -15.09
C ASP A 534 2.68 -19.59 -15.31
N ILE A 535 3.42 -20.67 -15.65
CA ILE A 535 4.82 -20.55 -16.09
C ILE A 535 4.88 -20.01 -17.53
N ASN A 536 3.97 -20.42 -18.42
CA ASN A 536 3.81 -19.79 -19.72
C ASN A 536 3.61 -18.27 -19.58
N ALA A 537 2.78 -17.84 -18.63
CA ALA A 537 2.55 -16.42 -18.35
C ALA A 537 3.82 -15.74 -17.81
N SER A 538 4.58 -16.37 -16.91
CA SER A 538 5.78 -15.77 -16.31
C SER A 538 6.90 -15.53 -17.36
N PHE A 539 7.09 -16.44 -18.31
CA PHE A 539 8.02 -16.22 -19.43
C PHE A 539 7.51 -15.16 -20.42
N ASN A 540 6.20 -15.10 -20.68
CA ASN A 540 5.61 -14.02 -21.47
C ASN A 540 5.75 -12.64 -20.77
N ILE A 541 5.80 -12.59 -19.44
CA ILE A 541 6.10 -11.36 -18.69
C ILE A 541 7.53 -10.90 -18.95
N ILE A 542 8.52 -11.81 -18.96
CA ILE A 542 9.89 -11.48 -19.37
C ILE A 542 9.89 -10.97 -20.80
N ARG A 543 9.22 -11.69 -21.71
CA ARG A 543 9.13 -11.35 -23.12
C ARG A 543 8.47 -9.98 -23.38
N LYS A 544 7.57 -9.50 -22.52
CA LYS A 544 7.02 -8.13 -22.62
C LYS A 544 8.09 -7.05 -22.54
N VAL A 545 9.19 -7.33 -21.86
CA VAL A 545 10.31 -6.40 -21.68
C VAL A 545 11.41 -6.65 -22.69
N SER A 546 11.82 -7.90 -22.88
CA SER A 546 12.94 -8.28 -23.73
C SER A 546 12.56 -8.56 -25.20
N GLY A 547 11.27 -8.55 -25.54
CA GLY A 547 10.83 -8.92 -26.87
C GLY A 547 11.12 -10.40 -27.19
N ASN A 548 11.40 -10.69 -28.44
CA ASN A 548 11.72 -12.06 -28.90
C ASN A 548 13.17 -12.48 -28.62
N GLU A 549 14.03 -11.57 -28.16
CA GLU A 549 15.42 -11.88 -27.79
C GLU A 549 15.54 -12.95 -26.70
N ILE A 550 14.50 -13.10 -25.86
CA ILE A 550 14.43 -14.16 -24.85
C ILE A 550 14.66 -15.56 -25.43
N TYR A 551 14.27 -15.81 -26.71
CA TYR A 551 14.39 -17.12 -27.32
C TYR A 551 15.83 -17.53 -27.70
N ASN A 552 16.78 -16.59 -27.63
CA ASN A 552 18.20 -16.85 -27.78
C ASN A 552 18.84 -17.39 -26.49
N TYR A 553 18.15 -17.27 -25.35
CA TYR A 553 18.70 -17.58 -24.03
C TYR A 553 17.88 -18.62 -23.26
N VAL A 554 16.60 -18.82 -23.62
CA VAL A 554 15.72 -19.76 -22.94
C VAL A 554 15.88 -21.17 -23.48
N ASP A 555 16.09 -22.14 -22.60
CA ASP A 555 15.95 -23.55 -22.94
C ASP A 555 14.49 -23.97 -22.88
N LEU A 556 13.85 -24.09 -24.03
CA LEU A 556 12.45 -24.52 -24.12
C LEU A 556 12.25 -25.96 -23.66
N GLY A 557 13.28 -26.81 -23.74
CA GLY A 557 13.22 -28.19 -23.25
C GLY A 557 12.97 -28.27 -21.75
N SER A 558 13.67 -27.47 -20.98
CA SER A 558 13.61 -27.43 -19.52
C SER A 558 12.24 -27.03 -18.98
N ILE A 559 11.42 -26.30 -19.74
CA ILE A 559 10.10 -25.83 -19.30
C ILE A 559 8.93 -26.63 -19.87
N ARG A 560 9.17 -27.51 -20.85
CA ARG A 560 8.14 -28.41 -21.41
C ARG A 560 7.80 -29.51 -20.43
N GLY A 561 6.52 -29.86 -20.36
CA GLY A 561 6.01 -30.95 -19.52
C GLY A 561 6.22 -30.77 -18.02
N SER A 562 6.75 -29.63 -17.59
CA SER A 562 7.20 -29.43 -16.21
C SER A 562 6.03 -29.22 -15.27
N SER A 563 6.05 -29.99 -14.18
CA SER A 563 5.38 -29.58 -12.94
C SER A 563 6.37 -28.71 -12.17
N PRO A 564 6.20 -27.38 -12.13
CA PRO A 564 7.15 -26.51 -11.46
C PRO A 564 7.28 -26.87 -9.99
N LYS A 565 8.51 -26.84 -9.47
CA LYS A 565 8.79 -27.10 -8.05
C LYS A 565 7.95 -26.17 -7.18
N ARG A 566 7.17 -26.75 -6.25
CA ARG A 566 6.37 -25.96 -5.32
C ARG A 566 7.18 -25.60 -4.10
N MET A 567 7.28 -24.31 -3.83
CA MET A 567 7.93 -23.74 -2.66
C MET A 567 6.87 -23.36 -1.64
N ARG A 568 6.98 -23.89 -0.43
CA ARG A 568 6.13 -23.52 0.70
C ARG A 568 6.89 -22.63 1.67
N ILE A 569 6.19 -21.68 2.27
CA ILE A 569 6.74 -20.86 3.33
C ILE A 569 6.35 -21.51 4.65
N ALA A 570 7.31 -22.12 5.33
CA ALA A 570 7.13 -22.46 6.73
C ALA A 570 6.93 -21.17 7.51
N LEU A 571 5.79 -21.04 8.17
CA LEU A 571 5.53 -19.95 9.11
C LEU A 571 6.25 -20.29 10.40
N GLN A 572 7.17 -19.41 10.79
CA GLN A 572 7.75 -19.39 12.14
C GLN A 572 6.83 -18.65 13.09
#